data_78b9b6a2bdc8abbe0f03efff183a9001
#
_entry.id   78b9b6a2bdc8abbe0f03efff183a9001
#
_cell.length_a   1.000
_cell.length_b   1.000
_cell.length_c   1.000
_cell.angle_alpha   90.00
_cell.angle_beta   90.00
_cell.angle_gamma   90.00
#
_symmetry.space_group_name_H-M   'P 1'
#
loop_
_entity.id
_entity.type
_entity.pdbx_description
1 polymer ?
#
loop_
_entity_poly.entity_id
_entity_poly.type
_entity_poly.pdbx_seq_one_letter_code
_entity_poly.pdbx_strand_id
1 'polypeptide(L)'
;MQSPFKDLPREVPALVAASFFVAVGFGIILPVIPVFAKSFGVNNAAIGLIVSAFAITRFASGLISGTLVDKFGERAVFSSGVFMVAFFTFLAALAQSYEQLLVFRAAGGLGSSMFSVAAGSVIMRSVDDAHRGRAQSVYQGAFLVGGIAGPAIGGLLSVISLRAPFFVYSVLLLCSGTVAFFFLKGEKIGKDNKFTDSLNQTTVREALAMKPYRIALVLTFIGSWVFFGLRASILPIFVTEELKSTTAIVGYGLALSAIIQGTILLRAGRYSDEKGRRAASIIGAQVVLAGVLLLVFAVHVWMYLLSMAILGFGGAFLSTAPASIVGDVIKGRGGKVIAIFQMAGDAGLMVGPIVIGAISDLYSYRAAFGLSAAIFIIALVLVYQIPETRNVEEPQVKNLRPLDEDL
;
A
#
# COMPACT_ATOMS: atom_id res chain seq x y z
N MET A 1 9.05 -28.14 -3.79
CA MET A 1 8.21 -26.92 -3.90
C MET A 1 7.99 -26.62 -5.37
N GLN A 2 6.75 -26.51 -5.81
CA GLN A 2 6.46 -26.09 -7.18
C GLN A 2 6.82 -24.61 -7.34
N SER A 3 7.38 -24.21 -8.49
CA SER A 3 7.69 -22.80 -8.78
C SER A 3 6.44 -21.94 -8.61
N PRO A 4 6.52 -20.76 -7.92
CA PRO A 4 5.39 -19.84 -7.80
C PRO A 4 4.89 -19.31 -9.15
N PHE A 5 5.72 -19.44 -10.21
CA PHE A 5 5.42 -19.01 -11.58
C PHE A 5 4.95 -20.16 -12.49
N LYS A 6 4.79 -21.39 -11.97
CA LYS A 6 4.30 -22.52 -12.78
C LYS A 6 2.92 -22.16 -13.34
N ASP A 7 2.70 -22.41 -14.62
CA ASP A 7 1.44 -22.18 -15.35
C ASP A 7 1.03 -20.70 -15.49
N LEU A 8 1.91 -19.73 -15.15
CA LEU A 8 1.68 -18.32 -15.40
C LEU A 8 2.33 -17.86 -16.72
N PRO A 9 1.69 -16.95 -17.48
CA PRO A 9 2.26 -16.34 -18.68
C PRO A 9 3.63 -15.69 -18.42
N ARG A 10 4.50 -15.63 -19.42
CA ARG A 10 5.87 -15.07 -19.32
C ARG A 10 5.89 -13.59 -18.93
N GLU A 11 4.79 -12.88 -19.15
CA GLU A 11 4.61 -11.49 -18.77
C GLU A 11 4.58 -11.31 -17.25
N VAL A 12 4.04 -12.29 -16.51
CA VAL A 12 3.90 -12.18 -15.04
C VAL A 12 5.27 -12.20 -14.34
N PRO A 13 6.19 -13.14 -14.61
CA PRO A 13 7.54 -13.06 -14.05
C PRO A 13 8.28 -11.76 -14.39
N ALA A 14 8.15 -11.27 -15.63
CA ALA A 14 8.76 -10.01 -16.05
C ALA A 14 8.20 -8.82 -15.28
N LEU A 15 6.86 -8.76 -15.13
CA LEU A 15 6.17 -7.75 -14.34
C LEU A 15 6.59 -7.79 -12.87
N VAL A 16 6.69 -8.98 -12.28
CA VAL A 16 7.12 -9.18 -10.88
C VAL A 16 8.55 -8.71 -10.68
N ALA A 17 9.48 -9.07 -11.60
CA ALA A 17 10.87 -8.62 -11.55
C ALA A 17 10.98 -7.09 -11.68
N ALA A 18 10.28 -6.49 -12.64
CA ALA A 18 10.24 -5.02 -12.78
C ALA A 18 9.68 -4.35 -11.52
N SER A 19 8.58 -4.85 -10.98
CA SER A 19 7.94 -4.30 -9.77
C SER A 19 8.78 -4.49 -8.52
N PHE A 20 9.59 -5.54 -8.44
CA PHE A 20 10.54 -5.75 -7.35
C PHE A 20 11.55 -4.58 -7.26
N PHE A 21 12.15 -4.17 -8.38
CA PHE A 21 13.06 -3.01 -8.40
C PHE A 21 12.35 -1.72 -7.97
N VAL A 22 11.11 -1.49 -8.42
CA VAL A 22 10.30 -0.35 -7.99
C VAL A 22 10.08 -0.39 -6.48
N ALA A 23 9.70 -1.55 -5.94
CA ALA A 23 9.35 -1.72 -4.53
C ALA A 23 10.55 -1.53 -3.60
N VAL A 24 11.70 -2.14 -3.93
CA VAL A 24 12.96 -1.97 -3.17
C VAL A 24 13.37 -0.50 -3.18
N GLY A 25 13.37 0.13 -4.35
CA GLY A 25 13.78 1.51 -4.49
C GLY A 25 12.83 2.49 -3.78
N PHE A 26 11.52 2.26 -3.85
CA PHE A 26 10.55 3.04 -3.07
C PHE A 26 10.79 2.89 -1.57
N GLY A 27 11.03 1.67 -1.10
CA GLY A 27 11.42 1.42 0.29
C GLY A 27 12.68 2.18 0.71
N ILE A 28 13.69 2.26 -0.17
CA ILE A 28 14.95 2.99 0.08
C ILE A 28 14.71 4.47 0.36
N ILE A 29 13.85 5.15 -0.39
CA ILE A 29 13.64 6.59 -0.18
C ILE A 29 12.66 6.91 0.95
N LEU A 30 11.86 5.94 1.39
CA LEU A 30 10.78 6.17 2.36
C LEU A 30 11.25 6.83 3.68
N PRO A 31 12.32 6.36 4.36
CA PRO A 31 12.81 7.01 5.59
C PRO A 31 13.51 8.35 5.35
N VAL A 32 13.93 8.62 4.11
CA VAL A 32 14.84 9.73 3.78
C VAL A 32 14.10 10.96 3.25
N ILE A 33 12.98 10.78 2.54
CA ILE A 33 12.20 11.90 1.98
C ILE A 33 11.90 12.98 3.01
N PRO A 34 11.35 12.68 4.21
CA PRO A 34 11.06 13.71 5.21
C PRO A 34 12.30 14.43 5.72
N VAL A 35 13.35 13.67 5.99
CA VAL A 35 14.62 14.22 6.51
C VAL A 35 15.31 15.11 5.47
N PHE A 36 15.29 14.70 4.19
CA PHE A 36 15.82 15.51 3.09
C PHE A 36 14.98 16.79 2.87
N ALA A 37 13.65 16.68 2.93
CA ALA A 37 12.79 17.86 2.87
C ALA A 37 13.06 18.83 4.03
N LYS A 38 13.24 18.31 5.25
CA LYS A 38 13.55 19.10 6.44
C LYS A 38 14.86 19.85 6.32
N SER A 39 15.86 19.32 5.59
CA SER A 39 17.15 19.97 5.38
C SER A 39 17.06 21.30 4.61
N PHE A 40 15.94 21.58 3.94
CA PHE A 40 15.64 22.89 3.32
C PHE A 40 15.01 23.90 4.30
N GLY A 41 14.92 23.58 5.60
CA GLY A 41 14.43 24.51 6.63
C GLY A 41 12.91 24.67 6.69
N VAL A 42 12.15 23.78 6.04
CA VAL A 42 10.69 23.84 6.00
C VAL A 42 10.03 23.22 7.24
N ASN A 43 8.78 23.59 7.49
CA ASN A 43 7.96 23.04 8.56
C ASN A 43 7.42 21.62 8.23
N ASN A 44 6.84 20.96 9.21
CA ASN A 44 6.36 19.59 9.05
C ASN A 44 5.13 19.46 8.13
N ALA A 45 4.29 20.50 8.06
CA ALA A 45 3.18 20.55 7.10
C ALA A 45 3.69 20.52 5.65
N ALA A 46 4.77 21.27 5.35
CA ALA A 46 5.42 21.24 4.04
C ALA A 46 6.04 19.88 3.74
N ILE A 47 6.64 19.22 4.73
CA ILE A 47 7.13 17.83 4.59
C ILE A 47 5.96 16.88 4.27
N GLY A 48 4.85 17.01 4.97
CA GLY A 48 3.63 16.25 4.69
C GLY A 48 3.14 16.47 3.25
N LEU A 49 3.21 17.71 2.76
CA LEU A 49 2.81 18.05 1.39
C LEU A 49 3.67 17.33 0.33
N ILE A 50 4.98 17.17 0.53
CA ILE A 50 5.84 16.40 -0.39
C ILE A 50 5.39 14.94 -0.51
N VAL A 51 5.01 14.31 0.61
CA VAL A 51 4.51 12.93 0.61
C VAL A 51 3.15 12.87 -0.09
N SER A 52 2.25 13.81 0.24
CA SER A 52 0.90 13.86 -0.31
C SER A 52 0.87 14.24 -1.79
N ALA A 53 1.74 15.15 -2.26
CA ALA A 53 1.78 15.62 -3.64
C ALA A 53 1.99 14.48 -4.65
N PHE A 54 2.86 13.53 -4.31
CA PHE A 54 3.05 12.31 -5.11
C PHE A 54 1.76 11.49 -5.23
N ALA A 55 1.01 11.36 -4.13
CA ALA A 55 -0.25 10.61 -4.11
C ALA A 55 -1.37 11.35 -4.85
N ILE A 56 -1.46 12.67 -4.68
CA ILE A 56 -2.46 13.52 -5.34
C ILE A 56 -2.31 13.42 -6.86
N THR A 57 -1.09 13.59 -7.36
CA THR A 57 -0.84 13.54 -8.81
C THR A 57 -1.03 12.14 -9.38
N ARG A 58 -0.63 11.11 -8.64
CA ARG A 58 -0.89 9.71 -8.98
C ARG A 58 -2.39 9.44 -9.09
N PHE A 59 -3.17 9.88 -8.11
CA PHE A 59 -4.63 9.71 -8.08
C PHE A 59 -5.29 10.46 -9.25
N ALA A 60 -4.97 11.74 -9.43
CA ALA A 60 -5.56 12.58 -10.47
C ALA A 60 -5.26 12.07 -11.88
N SER A 61 -4.09 11.45 -12.10
CA SER A 61 -3.69 10.92 -13.42
C SER A 61 -4.16 9.48 -13.69
N GLY A 62 -4.86 8.83 -12.76
CA GLY A 62 -5.27 7.43 -12.88
C GLY A 62 -6.13 7.15 -14.13
N LEU A 63 -7.15 7.98 -14.40
CA LEU A 63 -8.02 7.84 -15.56
C LEU A 63 -7.26 8.08 -16.87
N ILE A 64 -6.37 9.08 -16.88
CA ILE A 64 -5.52 9.39 -18.04
C ILE A 64 -4.60 8.20 -18.34
N SER A 65 -4.01 7.61 -17.28
CA SER A 65 -3.15 6.44 -17.40
C SER A 65 -3.88 5.23 -18.01
N GLY A 66 -5.15 5.01 -17.64
CA GLY A 66 -5.99 3.98 -18.25
C GLY A 66 -6.18 4.21 -19.74
N THR A 67 -6.51 5.44 -20.14
CA THR A 67 -6.67 5.81 -21.54
C THR A 67 -5.36 5.64 -22.34
N LEU A 68 -4.21 5.95 -21.72
CA LEU A 68 -2.89 5.73 -22.34
C LEU A 68 -2.62 4.23 -22.56
N VAL A 69 -2.97 3.37 -21.60
CA VAL A 69 -2.84 1.91 -21.72
C VAL A 69 -3.69 1.39 -22.88
N ASP A 70 -4.94 1.85 -23.01
CA ASP A 70 -5.81 1.43 -24.10
C ASP A 70 -5.30 1.90 -25.48
N LYS A 71 -4.66 3.07 -25.53
CA LYS A 71 -4.15 3.65 -26.78
C LYS A 71 -2.79 3.08 -27.18
N PHE A 72 -1.84 2.97 -26.26
CA PHE A 72 -0.43 2.65 -26.53
C PHE A 72 -0.03 1.24 -26.09
N GLY A 73 -0.86 0.55 -25.32
CA GLY A 73 -0.58 -0.78 -24.77
C GLY A 73 0.23 -0.75 -23.47
N GLU A 74 0.19 -1.86 -22.78
CA GLU A 74 0.71 -2.03 -21.41
C GLU A 74 2.22 -1.83 -21.33
N ARG A 75 2.98 -2.41 -22.28
CA ARG A 75 4.45 -2.31 -22.33
C ARG A 75 4.92 -0.86 -22.42
N ALA A 76 4.37 -0.10 -23.37
CA ALA A 76 4.78 1.28 -23.62
C ALA A 76 4.47 2.17 -22.40
N VAL A 77 3.26 2.03 -21.84
CA VAL A 77 2.81 2.87 -20.72
C VAL A 77 3.52 2.49 -19.43
N PHE A 78 3.73 1.19 -19.15
CA PHE A 78 4.51 0.75 -17.98
C PHE A 78 5.92 1.31 -18.05
N SER A 79 6.64 1.04 -19.14
CA SER A 79 8.06 1.43 -19.27
C SER A 79 8.24 2.95 -19.25
N SER A 80 7.42 3.70 -20.01
CA SER A 80 7.49 5.17 -20.00
C SER A 80 7.14 5.75 -18.62
N GLY A 81 6.16 5.18 -17.93
CA GLY A 81 5.80 5.57 -16.56
C GLY A 81 6.96 5.38 -15.59
N VAL A 82 7.60 4.19 -15.61
CA VAL A 82 8.75 3.92 -14.74
C VAL A 82 9.96 4.80 -15.09
N PHE A 83 10.25 5.02 -16.39
CA PHE A 83 11.33 5.94 -16.80
C PHE A 83 11.04 7.39 -16.39
N MET A 84 9.79 7.81 -16.44
CA MET A 84 9.37 9.13 -15.92
C MET A 84 9.61 9.25 -14.42
N VAL A 85 9.26 8.22 -13.62
CA VAL A 85 9.58 8.19 -12.19
C VAL A 85 11.08 8.22 -11.97
N ALA A 86 11.86 7.45 -12.74
CA ALA A 86 13.33 7.43 -12.65
C ALA A 86 13.93 8.82 -12.89
N PHE A 87 13.51 9.50 -13.95
CA PHE A 87 13.96 10.83 -14.32
C PHE A 87 13.66 11.86 -13.22
N PHE A 88 12.42 11.93 -12.75
CA PHE A 88 12.05 12.89 -11.70
C PHE A 88 12.64 12.53 -10.33
N THR A 89 12.89 11.25 -10.04
CA THR A 89 13.63 10.83 -8.84
C THR A 89 15.10 11.26 -8.93
N PHE A 90 15.71 11.15 -10.10
CA PHE A 90 17.06 11.66 -10.35
C PHE A 90 17.14 13.18 -10.15
N LEU A 91 16.20 13.94 -10.71
CA LEU A 91 16.10 15.38 -10.50
C LEU A 91 15.86 15.73 -9.02
N ALA A 92 15.03 14.94 -8.32
CA ALA A 92 14.83 15.13 -6.89
C ALA A 92 16.13 14.95 -6.08
N ALA A 93 17.03 14.04 -6.49
CA ALA A 93 18.36 13.93 -5.88
C ALA A 93 19.21 15.19 -6.07
N LEU A 94 19.01 15.94 -7.16
CA LEU A 94 19.72 17.18 -7.49
C LEU A 94 19.03 18.44 -6.94
N ALA A 95 17.84 18.32 -6.33
CA ALA A 95 17.09 19.46 -5.82
C ALA A 95 17.93 20.32 -4.87
N GLN A 96 17.84 21.64 -5.05
CA GLN A 96 18.53 22.65 -4.25
C GLN A 96 17.55 23.46 -3.41
N SER A 97 16.24 23.30 -3.63
CA SER A 97 15.19 23.94 -2.85
C SER A 97 14.02 22.97 -2.60
N TYR A 98 13.20 23.32 -1.60
CA TYR A 98 11.97 22.60 -1.29
C TYR A 98 11.01 22.55 -2.48
N GLU A 99 10.84 23.67 -3.20
CA GLU A 99 9.92 23.77 -4.34
C GLU A 99 10.35 22.84 -5.48
N GLN A 100 11.66 22.75 -5.76
CA GLN A 100 12.17 21.78 -6.73
C GLN A 100 11.85 20.35 -6.32
N LEU A 101 12.12 19.99 -5.06
CA LEU A 101 11.83 18.67 -4.53
C LEU A 101 10.33 18.37 -4.62
N LEU A 102 9.46 19.32 -4.25
CA LEU A 102 7.99 19.18 -4.32
C LEU A 102 7.51 18.94 -5.77
N VAL A 103 7.97 19.76 -6.72
CA VAL A 103 7.59 19.63 -8.14
C VAL A 103 8.04 18.29 -8.72
N PHE A 104 9.29 17.89 -8.46
CA PHE A 104 9.83 16.63 -8.98
C PHE A 104 9.11 15.41 -8.35
N ARG A 105 8.79 15.49 -7.06
CA ARG A 105 7.99 14.44 -6.40
C ARG A 105 6.57 14.36 -6.97
N ALA A 106 5.90 15.49 -7.16
CA ALA A 106 4.58 15.54 -7.77
C ALA A 106 4.60 14.96 -9.21
N ALA A 107 5.56 15.38 -10.03
CA ALA A 107 5.71 14.87 -11.40
C ALA A 107 6.00 13.36 -11.45
N GLY A 108 6.78 12.84 -10.50
CA GLY A 108 7.00 11.39 -10.33
C GLY A 108 5.69 10.62 -10.08
N GLY A 109 4.70 11.23 -9.42
CA GLY A 109 3.39 10.64 -9.18
C GLY A 109 2.63 10.30 -10.47
N LEU A 110 2.77 11.12 -11.53
CA LEU A 110 2.18 10.85 -12.85
C LEU A 110 2.71 9.54 -13.43
N GLY A 111 4.03 9.38 -13.46
CA GLY A 111 4.67 8.14 -13.93
C GLY A 111 4.30 6.92 -13.09
N SER A 112 4.14 7.12 -11.76
CA SER A 112 3.70 6.08 -10.85
C SER A 112 2.29 5.57 -11.15
N SER A 113 1.38 6.47 -11.52
CA SER A 113 0.04 6.09 -11.99
C SER A 113 0.12 5.25 -13.27
N MET A 114 0.91 5.67 -14.24
CA MET A 114 1.06 4.98 -15.52
C MET A 114 1.52 3.54 -15.33
N PHE A 115 2.61 3.30 -14.58
CA PHE A 115 3.09 1.94 -14.40
C PHE A 115 2.14 1.08 -13.56
N SER A 116 1.48 1.64 -12.53
CA SER A 116 0.56 0.88 -11.69
C SER A 116 -0.68 0.43 -12.43
N VAL A 117 -1.27 1.31 -13.26
CA VAL A 117 -2.43 0.99 -14.09
C VAL A 117 -2.06 -0.03 -15.17
N ALA A 118 -0.90 0.16 -15.81
CA ALA A 118 -0.40 -0.80 -16.80
C ALA A 118 -0.11 -2.18 -16.19
N ALA A 119 0.47 -2.23 -14.98
CA ALA A 119 0.72 -3.48 -14.25
C ALA A 119 -0.59 -4.24 -13.96
N GLY A 120 -1.59 -3.54 -13.45
CA GLY A 120 -2.92 -4.10 -13.23
C GLY A 120 -3.55 -4.62 -14.53
N SER A 121 -3.42 -3.88 -15.62
CA SER A 121 -3.91 -4.29 -16.94
C SER A 121 -3.21 -5.55 -17.45
N VAL A 122 -1.89 -5.68 -17.30
CA VAL A 122 -1.15 -6.92 -17.67
C VAL A 122 -1.74 -8.12 -16.93
N ILE A 123 -1.91 -8.05 -15.61
CA ILE A 123 -2.45 -9.18 -14.82
C ILE A 123 -3.88 -9.52 -15.29
N MET A 124 -4.72 -8.51 -15.50
CA MET A 124 -6.12 -8.73 -15.87
C MET A 124 -6.31 -9.28 -17.29
N ARG A 125 -5.41 -8.94 -18.22
CA ARG A 125 -5.53 -9.32 -19.64
C ARG A 125 -4.69 -10.52 -20.04
N SER A 126 -3.53 -10.75 -19.36
CA SER A 126 -2.62 -11.86 -19.70
C SER A 126 -2.93 -13.14 -18.94
N VAL A 127 -3.65 -13.07 -17.82
CA VAL A 127 -3.88 -14.20 -16.91
C VAL A 127 -5.35 -14.58 -16.92
N ASP A 128 -5.64 -15.85 -17.09
CA ASP A 128 -7.00 -16.41 -16.99
C ASP A 128 -7.58 -16.28 -15.58
N ASP A 129 -8.88 -16.31 -15.46
CA ASP A 129 -9.61 -16.06 -14.20
C ASP A 129 -9.16 -17.01 -13.06
N ALA A 130 -8.83 -18.27 -13.38
CA ALA A 130 -8.42 -19.28 -12.41
C ALA A 130 -7.05 -18.96 -11.77
N HIS A 131 -6.14 -18.28 -12.48
CA HIS A 131 -4.77 -18.00 -12.03
C HIS A 131 -4.54 -16.53 -11.61
N ARG A 132 -5.52 -15.62 -11.81
CA ARG A 132 -5.38 -14.18 -11.47
C ARG A 132 -5.04 -13.92 -10.01
N GLY A 133 -5.69 -14.63 -9.09
CA GLY A 133 -5.40 -14.48 -7.66
C GLY A 133 -3.94 -14.82 -7.34
N ARG A 134 -3.40 -15.87 -7.97
CA ARG A 134 -2.01 -16.28 -7.82
C ARG A 134 -1.05 -15.24 -8.41
N ALA A 135 -1.32 -14.75 -9.62
CA ALA A 135 -0.51 -13.71 -10.25
C ALA A 135 -0.48 -12.43 -9.41
N GLN A 136 -1.63 -12.00 -8.90
CA GLN A 136 -1.74 -10.84 -8.00
C GLN A 136 -0.98 -11.06 -6.69
N SER A 137 -1.02 -12.25 -6.12
CA SER A 137 -0.29 -12.57 -4.88
C SER A 137 1.22 -12.52 -5.07
N VAL A 138 1.72 -13.05 -6.19
CA VAL A 138 3.17 -12.99 -6.51
C VAL A 138 3.61 -11.56 -6.78
N TYR A 139 2.80 -10.78 -7.50
CA TYR A 139 3.04 -9.35 -7.72
C TYR A 139 3.11 -8.56 -6.42
N GLN A 140 2.16 -8.75 -5.50
CA GLN A 140 2.17 -8.10 -4.18
C GLN A 140 3.32 -8.59 -3.31
N GLY A 141 3.75 -9.83 -3.46
CA GLY A 141 4.94 -10.38 -2.80
C GLY A 141 6.21 -9.59 -3.11
N ALA A 142 6.37 -9.09 -4.34
CA ALA A 142 7.49 -8.23 -4.71
C ALA A 142 7.52 -6.92 -3.90
N PHE A 143 6.36 -6.30 -3.69
CA PHE A 143 6.25 -5.08 -2.85
C PHE A 143 6.53 -5.36 -1.38
N LEU A 144 6.13 -6.52 -0.88
CA LEU A 144 6.41 -6.92 0.50
C LEU A 144 7.93 -7.06 0.74
N VAL A 145 8.64 -7.75 -0.16
CA VAL A 145 10.10 -7.91 -0.05
C VAL A 145 10.81 -6.56 -0.14
N GLY A 146 10.37 -5.68 -1.06
CA GLY A 146 10.89 -4.33 -1.18
C GLY A 146 10.66 -3.49 0.08
N GLY A 147 9.47 -3.62 0.67
CA GLY A 147 9.13 -2.96 1.94
C GLY A 147 9.96 -3.42 3.14
N ILE A 148 10.51 -4.64 3.09
CA ILE A 148 11.41 -5.17 4.13
C ILE A 148 12.85 -4.63 3.94
N ALA A 149 13.42 -4.83 2.75
CA ALA A 149 14.83 -4.54 2.50
C ALA A 149 15.10 -3.04 2.29
N GLY A 150 14.19 -2.36 1.59
CA GLY A 150 14.38 -0.97 1.16
C GLY A 150 14.68 0.00 2.30
N PRO A 151 13.87 0.11 3.35
CA PRO A 151 14.06 1.11 4.39
C PRO A 151 15.38 0.98 5.15
N ALA A 152 15.85 -0.26 5.40
CA ALA A 152 17.15 -0.47 6.04
C ALA A 152 18.31 0.01 5.16
N ILE A 153 18.27 -0.34 3.87
CA ILE A 153 19.27 0.12 2.88
C ILE A 153 19.22 1.64 2.77
N GLY A 154 18.03 2.23 2.69
CA GLY A 154 17.84 3.69 2.60
C GLY A 154 18.38 4.44 3.81
N GLY A 155 18.11 3.92 5.01
CA GLY A 155 18.67 4.46 6.24
C GLY A 155 20.20 4.44 6.27
N LEU A 156 20.83 3.35 5.83
CA LEU A 156 22.29 3.24 5.74
C LEU A 156 22.88 4.18 4.68
N LEU A 157 22.29 4.24 3.48
CA LEU A 157 22.74 5.15 2.42
C LEU A 157 22.62 6.62 2.83
N SER A 158 21.65 6.98 3.65
CA SER A 158 21.47 8.35 4.13
C SER A 158 22.58 8.83 5.06
N VAL A 159 23.34 7.92 5.68
CA VAL A 159 24.54 8.25 6.49
C VAL A 159 25.65 8.79 5.59
N ILE A 160 25.73 8.32 4.33
CA ILE A 160 26.70 8.80 3.34
C ILE A 160 26.24 10.17 2.80
N SER A 161 24.99 10.25 2.35
CA SER A 161 24.35 11.47 1.86
C SER A 161 22.83 11.28 1.80
N LEU A 162 22.06 12.31 2.16
CA LEU A 162 20.59 12.32 2.01
C LEU A 162 20.16 12.22 0.53
N ARG A 163 21.05 12.46 -0.42
CA ARG A 163 20.82 12.36 -1.87
C ARG A 163 21.09 10.97 -2.41
N ALA A 164 21.97 10.18 -1.79
CA ALA A 164 22.37 8.86 -2.26
C ALA A 164 21.18 7.88 -2.44
N PRO A 165 20.19 7.80 -1.52
CA PRO A 165 18.99 6.98 -1.69
C PRO A 165 18.21 7.29 -2.97
N PHE A 166 18.10 8.55 -3.36
CA PHE A 166 17.38 8.95 -4.58
C PHE A 166 18.12 8.52 -5.84
N PHE A 167 19.46 8.63 -5.88
CA PHE A 167 20.26 8.13 -7.01
C PHE A 167 20.12 6.62 -7.14
N VAL A 168 20.24 5.87 -6.06
CA VAL A 168 20.08 4.41 -6.07
C VAL A 168 18.69 4.04 -6.55
N TYR A 169 17.65 4.70 -6.06
CA TYR A 169 16.28 4.45 -6.52
C TYR A 169 16.10 4.76 -8.00
N SER A 170 16.66 5.87 -8.50
CA SER A 170 16.61 6.20 -9.92
C SER A 170 17.23 5.09 -10.78
N VAL A 171 18.37 4.53 -10.38
CA VAL A 171 19.02 3.40 -11.07
C VAL A 171 18.14 2.15 -11.04
N LEU A 172 17.55 1.80 -9.88
CA LEU A 172 16.64 0.66 -9.78
C LEU A 172 15.40 0.83 -10.66
N LEU A 173 14.88 2.04 -10.78
CA LEU A 173 13.79 2.36 -11.70
C LEU A 173 14.21 2.22 -13.17
N LEU A 174 15.43 2.64 -13.54
CA LEU A 174 15.95 2.40 -14.89
C LEU A 174 16.04 0.90 -15.19
N CYS A 175 16.55 0.10 -14.25
CA CYS A 175 16.55 -1.37 -14.37
C CYS A 175 15.13 -1.91 -14.56
N SER A 176 14.17 -1.45 -13.74
CA SER A 176 12.77 -1.85 -13.84
C SER A 176 12.16 -1.52 -15.21
N GLY A 177 12.32 -0.28 -15.67
CA GLY A 177 11.82 0.17 -16.97
C GLY A 177 12.44 -0.62 -18.14
N THR A 178 13.72 -0.92 -18.04
CA THR A 178 14.45 -1.74 -19.02
C THR A 178 13.93 -3.18 -19.05
N VAL A 179 13.76 -3.82 -17.89
CA VAL A 179 13.17 -5.16 -17.81
C VAL A 179 11.77 -5.16 -18.42
N ALA A 180 10.94 -4.20 -18.09
CA ALA A 180 9.59 -4.11 -18.63
C ALA A 180 9.61 -3.88 -20.16
N PHE A 181 10.50 -3.02 -20.65
CA PHE A 181 10.61 -2.71 -22.06
C PHE A 181 11.00 -3.92 -22.92
N PHE A 182 11.91 -4.77 -22.45
CA PHE A 182 12.37 -5.92 -23.22
C PHE A 182 11.51 -7.17 -23.03
N PHE A 183 10.92 -7.37 -21.86
CA PHE A 183 10.27 -8.64 -21.52
C PHE A 183 8.74 -8.60 -21.47
N LEU A 184 8.09 -7.42 -21.44
CA LEU A 184 6.64 -7.35 -21.62
C LEU A 184 6.32 -7.40 -23.13
N LYS A 185 5.24 -8.08 -23.51
CA LYS A 185 4.77 -8.11 -24.90
C LYS A 185 4.35 -6.72 -25.38
N GLY A 186 4.75 -6.39 -26.60
CA GLY A 186 4.43 -5.11 -27.24
C GLY A 186 3.05 -5.06 -27.92
N GLU A 187 2.41 -6.20 -28.15
CA GLU A 187 1.10 -6.28 -28.78
C GLU A 187 0.01 -5.92 -27.77
N LYS A 188 -1.02 -5.21 -28.25
CA LYS A 188 -2.22 -4.90 -27.45
C LYS A 188 -2.85 -6.21 -27.01
N ILE A 189 -2.72 -6.54 -25.75
CA ILE A 189 -3.26 -7.76 -25.19
C ILE A 189 -4.78 -7.66 -25.24
N GLY A 190 -5.39 -8.43 -26.17
CA GLY A 190 -6.81 -8.76 -26.20
C GLY A 190 -7.79 -7.61 -26.42
N LYS A 191 -8.07 -7.28 -27.69
CA LYS A 191 -9.26 -6.48 -28.07
C LYS A 191 -10.59 -7.23 -27.85
N ASP A 192 -10.58 -8.53 -27.56
CA ASP A 192 -11.74 -9.42 -27.67
C ASP A 192 -12.36 -9.92 -26.34
N ASN A 193 -11.93 -9.41 -25.21
CA ASN A 193 -12.75 -9.67 -24.02
C ASN A 193 -13.89 -8.67 -23.92
N LYS A 194 -14.94 -8.88 -24.72
CA LYS A 194 -16.29 -8.40 -24.40
C LYS A 194 -16.61 -8.97 -23.00
N PHE A 195 -16.49 -8.08 -22.00
CA PHE A 195 -16.96 -8.39 -20.66
C PHE A 195 -18.42 -8.76 -20.76
N THR A 196 -18.70 -10.06 -20.64
CA THR A 196 -20.07 -10.54 -20.48
C THR A 196 -20.56 -9.93 -19.18
N ASP A 197 -21.42 -8.92 -19.27
CA ASP A 197 -22.13 -8.35 -18.12
C ASP A 197 -22.90 -9.47 -17.46
N SER A 198 -22.36 -10.00 -16.35
CA SER A 198 -23.13 -10.92 -15.51
C SER A 198 -24.19 -10.08 -14.79
N LEU A 199 -25.46 -10.44 -15.01
CA LEU A 199 -26.67 -9.77 -14.53
C LEU A 199 -26.77 -9.57 -13.00
N ASN A 200 -25.77 -10.01 -12.21
CA ASN A 200 -25.75 -9.95 -10.75
C ASN A 200 -24.44 -9.36 -10.19
N GLN A 201 -24.06 -8.16 -10.62
CA GLN A 201 -22.89 -7.47 -10.03
C GLN A 201 -23.34 -6.55 -8.89
N THR A 202 -22.64 -6.63 -7.74
CA THR A 202 -22.85 -5.68 -6.65
C THR A 202 -22.59 -4.26 -7.13
N THR A 203 -23.59 -3.41 -7.08
CA THR A 203 -23.46 -2.00 -7.42
C THR A 203 -22.78 -1.22 -6.29
N VAL A 204 -22.17 -0.09 -6.63
CA VAL A 204 -21.56 0.81 -5.62
C VAL A 204 -22.59 1.25 -4.57
N ARG A 205 -23.82 1.53 -4.98
CA ARG A 205 -24.89 1.95 -4.10
C ARG A 205 -25.26 0.85 -3.10
N GLU A 206 -25.37 -0.39 -3.55
CA GLU A 206 -25.62 -1.55 -2.69
C GLU A 206 -24.47 -1.78 -1.72
N ALA A 207 -23.21 -1.75 -2.19
CA ALA A 207 -22.03 -1.89 -1.33
C ALA A 207 -22.00 -0.80 -0.25
N LEU A 208 -22.21 0.47 -0.61
CA LEU A 208 -22.27 1.59 0.34
C LEU A 208 -23.46 1.52 1.32
N ALA A 209 -24.54 0.82 0.98
CA ALA A 209 -25.64 0.54 1.92
C ALA A 209 -25.22 -0.47 2.99
N MET A 210 -24.25 -1.35 2.71
CA MET A 210 -23.79 -2.39 3.63
C MET A 210 -22.83 -1.80 4.69
N LYS A 211 -23.19 -1.98 5.97
CA LYS A 211 -22.38 -1.49 7.11
C LYS A 211 -20.95 -2.04 7.11
N PRO A 212 -20.69 -3.36 6.85
CA PRO A 212 -19.33 -3.89 6.80
C PRO A 212 -18.44 -3.18 5.77
N TYR A 213 -18.96 -2.92 4.57
CA TYR A 213 -18.21 -2.26 3.53
C TYR A 213 -17.82 -0.83 3.92
N ARG A 214 -18.73 -0.05 4.48
CA ARG A 214 -18.42 1.32 4.95
C ARG A 214 -17.33 1.32 6.02
N ILE A 215 -17.36 0.35 6.95
CA ILE A 215 -16.34 0.24 7.98
C ILE A 215 -15.00 -0.21 7.38
N ALA A 216 -14.99 -1.11 6.38
CA ALA A 216 -13.78 -1.48 5.65
C ALA A 216 -13.14 -0.27 4.95
N LEU A 217 -13.93 0.66 4.37
CA LEU A 217 -13.43 1.92 3.80
C LEU A 217 -12.74 2.78 4.88
N VAL A 218 -13.38 2.93 6.05
CA VAL A 218 -12.82 3.70 7.17
C VAL A 218 -11.52 3.07 7.68
N LEU A 219 -11.47 1.76 7.85
CA LEU A 219 -10.26 1.04 8.28
C LEU A 219 -9.11 1.20 7.29
N THR A 220 -9.39 1.14 5.99
CA THR A 220 -8.37 1.32 4.96
C THR A 220 -7.87 2.76 4.90
N PHE A 221 -8.75 3.75 5.02
CA PHE A 221 -8.37 5.15 5.16
C PHE A 221 -7.44 5.37 6.37
N ILE A 222 -7.83 4.88 7.55
CA ILE A 222 -7.06 5.05 8.79
C ILE A 222 -5.76 4.26 8.76
N GLY A 223 -5.75 3.06 8.17
CA GLY A 223 -4.53 2.28 7.94
C GLY A 223 -3.51 3.05 7.09
N SER A 224 -3.96 3.64 5.99
CA SER A 224 -3.11 4.49 5.13
C SER A 224 -2.70 5.78 5.83
N TRP A 225 -3.56 6.39 6.64
CA TRP A 225 -3.23 7.53 7.48
C TRP A 225 -2.04 7.24 8.39
N VAL A 226 -2.04 6.12 9.11
CA VAL A 226 -0.90 5.74 9.97
C VAL A 226 0.33 5.38 9.15
N PHE A 227 0.17 4.62 8.08
CA PHE A 227 1.30 4.18 7.28
C PHE A 227 2.01 5.37 6.60
N PHE A 228 1.28 6.26 5.95
CA PHE A 228 1.86 7.36 5.20
C PHE A 228 1.88 8.68 5.98
N GLY A 229 0.84 8.99 6.72
CA GLY A 229 0.78 10.23 7.51
C GLY A 229 1.74 10.21 8.68
N LEU A 230 1.78 9.12 9.42
CA LEU A 230 2.61 9.03 10.62
C LEU A 230 3.98 8.43 10.30
N ARG A 231 4.04 7.17 9.79
CA ARG A 231 5.29 6.43 9.63
C ARG A 231 6.19 6.95 8.52
N ALA A 232 5.63 7.41 7.40
CA ALA A 232 6.38 7.84 6.22
C ALA A 232 6.59 9.35 6.14
N SER A 233 5.98 10.17 7.01
CA SER A 233 6.18 11.62 7.01
C SER A 233 6.79 12.15 8.32
N ILE A 234 6.09 12.05 9.42
CA ILE A 234 6.48 12.72 10.68
C ILE A 234 7.42 11.89 11.55
N LEU A 235 7.27 10.57 11.56
CA LEU A 235 8.06 9.70 12.42
C LEU A 235 9.58 9.75 12.15
N PRO A 236 10.06 9.84 10.89
CA PRO A 236 11.47 10.05 10.60
C PRO A 236 12.01 11.32 11.25
N ILE A 237 11.24 12.41 11.23
CA ILE A 237 11.63 13.69 11.81
C ILE A 237 11.64 13.61 13.35
N PHE A 238 10.60 13.03 13.94
CA PHE A 238 10.55 12.79 15.37
C PHE A 238 11.76 12.01 15.89
N VAL A 239 12.16 10.94 15.19
CA VAL A 239 13.33 10.13 15.58
C VAL A 239 14.62 10.92 15.49
N THR A 240 14.78 11.76 14.47
CA THR A 240 16.03 12.55 14.29
C THR A 240 16.05 13.80 15.17
N GLU A 241 14.95 14.49 15.37
CA GLU A 241 14.91 15.77 16.10
C GLU A 241 14.64 15.58 17.60
N GLU A 242 13.62 14.78 17.98
CA GLU A 242 13.23 14.60 19.38
C GLU A 242 14.05 13.49 20.05
N LEU A 243 14.18 12.32 19.43
CA LEU A 243 14.95 11.21 19.98
C LEU A 243 16.46 11.35 19.73
N LYS A 244 16.89 12.43 19.05
CA LYS A 244 18.31 12.73 18.74
C LYS A 244 19.05 11.54 18.14
N SER A 245 18.39 10.80 17.25
CA SER A 245 18.93 9.59 16.64
C SER A 245 19.20 9.80 15.15
N THR A 246 19.58 8.74 14.43
CA THR A 246 19.98 8.79 13.03
C THR A 246 18.88 8.30 12.09
N THR A 247 18.93 8.71 10.82
CA THR A 247 18.03 8.19 9.78
C THR A 247 18.22 6.68 9.58
N ALA A 248 19.39 6.11 9.90
CA ALA A 248 19.59 4.67 9.89
C ALA A 248 18.67 3.96 10.88
N ILE A 249 18.49 4.50 12.10
CA ILE A 249 17.55 3.96 13.10
C ILE A 249 16.11 4.04 12.60
N VAL A 250 15.74 5.12 11.89
CA VAL A 250 14.43 5.21 11.22
C VAL A 250 14.25 4.04 10.24
N GLY A 251 15.25 3.80 9.40
CA GLY A 251 15.24 2.71 8.43
C GLY A 251 15.13 1.33 9.09
N TYR A 252 15.87 1.09 10.18
CA TYR A 252 15.78 -0.17 10.94
C TYR A 252 14.41 -0.39 11.57
N GLY A 253 13.78 0.66 12.13
CA GLY A 253 12.44 0.55 12.67
C GLY A 253 11.39 0.22 11.60
N LEU A 254 11.46 0.88 10.45
CA LEU A 254 10.57 0.58 9.31
C LEU A 254 10.79 -0.85 8.78
N ALA A 255 12.05 -1.28 8.65
CA ALA A 255 12.38 -2.66 8.25
C ALA A 255 11.88 -3.69 9.26
N LEU A 256 12.08 -3.45 10.57
CA LEU A 256 11.56 -4.29 11.64
C LEU A 256 10.04 -4.45 11.55
N SER A 257 9.33 -3.33 11.35
CA SER A 257 7.88 -3.35 11.16
C SER A 257 7.48 -4.16 9.94
N ALA A 258 8.19 -4.02 8.81
CA ALA A 258 7.89 -4.75 7.59
C ALA A 258 8.20 -6.26 7.71
N ILE A 259 9.28 -6.64 8.40
CA ILE A 259 9.61 -8.04 8.70
C ILE A 259 8.50 -8.69 9.53
N ILE A 260 8.10 -8.04 10.63
CA ILE A 260 7.05 -8.56 11.50
C ILE A 260 5.73 -8.65 10.74
N GLN A 261 5.36 -7.61 9.98
CA GLN A 261 4.17 -7.63 9.15
C GLN A 261 4.20 -8.80 8.16
N GLY A 262 5.31 -9.01 7.45
CA GLY A 262 5.47 -10.08 6.47
C GLY A 262 5.38 -11.49 7.09
N THR A 263 6.00 -11.70 8.25
CA THR A 263 5.96 -13.01 8.95
C THR A 263 4.58 -13.34 9.52
N ILE A 264 3.82 -12.32 9.91
CA ILE A 264 2.49 -12.48 10.49
C ILE A 264 1.39 -12.49 9.43
N LEU A 265 1.61 -11.91 8.25
CA LEU A 265 0.60 -11.68 7.22
C LEU A 265 -0.22 -12.92 6.87
N LEU A 266 0.45 -14.06 6.61
CA LEU A 266 -0.23 -15.31 6.28
C LEU A 266 -1.04 -15.88 7.46
N ARG A 267 -0.52 -15.72 8.69
CA ARG A 267 -1.24 -16.13 9.91
C ARG A 267 -2.44 -15.23 10.16
N ALA A 268 -2.31 -13.93 9.95
CA ALA A 268 -3.40 -12.97 10.07
C ALA A 268 -4.52 -13.26 9.05
N GLY A 269 -4.16 -13.60 7.80
CA GLY A 269 -5.11 -14.03 6.79
C GLY A 269 -5.88 -15.30 7.23
N ARG A 270 -5.16 -16.35 7.61
CA ARG A 270 -5.80 -17.59 8.12
C ARG A 270 -6.68 -17.34 9.34
N TYR A 271 -6.21 -16.55 10.30
CA TYR A 271 -7.02 -16.19 11.47
C TYR A 271 -8.31 -15.47 11.05
N SER A 272 -8.23 -14.54 10.10
CA SER A 272 -9.40 -13.87 9.52
C SER A 272 -10.37 -14.87 8.88
N ASP A 273 -9.84 -15.90 8.17
CA ASP A 273 -10.64 -16.93 7.52
C ASP A 273 -11.26 -17.92 8.54
N GLU A 274 -10.54 -18.27 9.62
CA GLU A 274 -10.97 -19.27 10.60
C GLU A 274 -11.80 -18.69 11.75
N LYS A 275 -11.46 -17.51 12.25
CA LYS A 275 -12.09 -16.88 13.43
C LYS A 275 -13.01 -15.72 13.09
N GLY A 276 -13.02 -15.29 11.84
CA GLY A 276 -13.90 -14.24 11.32
C GLY A 276 -13.21 -12.90 11.07
N ARG A 277 -13.82 -12.14 10.17
CA ARG A 277 -13.33 -10.84 9.69
C ARG A 277 -13.36 -9.79 10.79
N ARG A 278 -14.42 -9.82 11.61
CA ARG A 278 -14.60 -8.92 12.76
C ARG A 278 -13.48 -9.11 13.79
N ALA A 279 -13.21 -10.35 14.21
CA ALA A 279 -12.19 -10.65 15.21
C ALA A 279 -10.80 -10.20 14.75
N ALA A 280 -10.44 -10.49 13.50
CA ALA A 280 -9.18 -10.06 12.90
C ALA A 280 -9.05 -8.52 12.85
N SER A 281 -10.12 -7.81 12.48
CA SER A 281 -10.14 -6.34 12.44
C SER A 281 -9.98 -5.72 13.82
N ILE A 282 -10.61 -6.30 14.86
CA ILE A 282 -10.49 -5.85 16.27
C ILE A 282 -9.04 -5.99 16.72
N ILE A 283 -8.43 -7.17 16.55
CA ILE A 283 -7.02 -7.39 16.93
C ILE A 283 -6.12 -6.39 16.23
N GLY A 284 -6.27 -6.23 14.91
CA GLY A 284 -5.47 -5.29 14.14
C GLY A 284 -5.57 -3.85 14.66
N ALA A 285 -6.80 -3.37 14.89
CA ALA A 285 -7.06 -2.02 15.38
C ALA A 285 -6.52 -1.80 16.80
N GLN A 286 -6.72 -2.75 17.72
CA GLN A 286 -6.21 -2.66 19.10
C GLN A 286 -4.69 -2.62 19.14
N VAL A 287 -4.03 -3.50 18.40
CA VAL A 287 -2.58 -3.59 18.37
C VAL A 287 -1.96 -2.34 17.74
N VAL A 288 -2.52 -1.84 16.63
CA VAL A 288 -2.04 -0.59 16.03
C VAL A 288 -2.26 0.60 16.96
N LEU A 289 -3.42 0.68 17.62
CA LEU A 289 -3.67 1.71 18.65
C LEU A 289 -2.62 1.68 19.75
N ALA A 290 -2.30 0.49 20.29
CA ALA A 290 -1.26 0.33 21.29
C ALA A 290 0.12 0.81 20.80
N GLY A 291 0.48 0.50 19.54
CA GLY A 291 1.72 0.98 18.94
C GLY A 291 1.75 2.50 18.78
N VAL A 292 0.65 3.12 18.35
CA VAL A 292 0.55 4.59 18.24
C VAL A 292 0.59 5.25 19.62
N LEU A 293 -0.12 4.71 20.61
CA LEU A 293 -0.06 5.23 21.99
C LEU A 293 1.34 5.15 22.58
N LEU A 294 2.11 4.09 22.29
CA LEU A 294 3.49 4.01 22.72
C LEU A 294 4.34 5.14 22.14
N LEU A 295 4.07 5.60 20.90
CA LEU A 295 4.77 6.76 20.31
C LEU A 295 4.44 8.07 21.01
N VAL A 296 3.21 8.25 21.53
CA VAL A 296 2.83 9.46 22.30
C VAL A 296 3.76 9.63 23.51
N PHE A 297 4.15 8.53 24.14
CA PHE A 297 5.00 8.53 25.33
C PHE A 297 6.46 8.22 25.04
N ALA A 298 6.86 8.08 23.75
CA ALA A 298 8.21 7.71 23.40
C ALA A 298 9.22 8.82 23.73
N VAL A 299 10.21 8.48 24.54
CA VAL A 299 11.34 9.34 24.93
C VAL A 299 12.69 8.69 24.61
N HIS A 300 12.69 7.42 24.24
CA HIS A 300 13.88 6.65 23.92
C HIS A 300 13.72 5.88 22.61
N VAL A 301 14.83 5.65 21.92
CA VAL A 301 14.87 4.91 20.65
C VAL A 301 14.27 3.50 20.73
N TRP A 302 14.47 2.80 21.86
CA TRP A 302 13.90 1.47 22.03
C TRP A 302 12.36 1.47 22.04
N MET A 303 11.73 2.54 22.55
CA MET A 303 10.26 2.69 22.51
C MET A 303 9.77 2.86 21.07
N TYR A 304 10.51 3.61 20.27
CA TYR A 304 10.26 3.72 18.83
C TYR A 304 10.35 2.35 18.16
N LEU A 305 11.44 1.59 18.37
CA LEU A 305 11.61 0.26 17.77
C LEU A 305 10.52 -0.72 18.21
N LEU A 306 10.15 -0.71 19.49
CA LEU A 306 9.04 -1.53 20.02
C LEU A 306 7.71 -1.12 19.37
N SER A 307 7.44 0.18 19.25
CA SER A 307 6.25 0.66 18.53
C SER A 307 6.24 0.17 17.10
N MET A 308 7.37 0.21 16.36
CA MET A 308 7.46 -0.29 15.00
C MET A 308 7.17 -1.80 14.92
N ALA A 309 7.62 -2.57 15.88
CA ALA A 309 7.30 -4.00 16.00
C ALA A 309 5.79 -4.23 16.18
N ILE A 310 5.18 -3.49 17.10
CA ILE A 310 3.74 -3.57 17.40
C ILE A 310 2.92 -3.12 16.17
N LEU A 311 3.30 -2.01 15.51
CA LEU A 311 2.64 -1.52 14.30
C LEU A 311 2.76 -2.51 13.13
N GLY A 312 3.89 -3.23 13.03
CA GLY A 312 4.07 -4.30 12.05
C GLY A 312 3.10 -5.47 12.28
N PHE A 313 2.97 -5.91 13.53
CA PHE A 313 2.04 -6.98 13.90
C PHE A 313 0.58 -6.60 13.60
N GLY A 314 0.12 -5.46 14.11
CA GLY A 314 -1.25 -4.99 13.87
C GLY A 314 -1.51 -4.66 12.41
N GLY A 315 -0.51 -4.14 11.70
CA GLY A 315 -0.56 -3.85 10.27
C GLY A 315 -0.83 -5.09 9.40
N ALA A 316 -0.36 -6.28 9.81
CA ALA A 316 -0.68 -7.53 9.11
C ALA A 316 -2.18 -7.83 9.11
N PHE A 317 -2.85 -7.63 10.24
CA PHE A 317 -4.30 -7.82 10.35
C PHE A 317 -5.08 -6.74 9.60
N LEU A 318 -4.68 -5.47 9.71
CA LEU A 318 -5.35 -4.35 9.04
C LEU A 318 -5.14 -4.33 7.53
N SER A 319 -4.12 -5.00 7.01
CA SER A 319 -3.94 -5.15 5.56
C SER A 319 -4.80 -6.27 4.97
N THR A 320 -5.15 -7.29 5.75
CA THR A 320 -5.90 -8.47 5.26
C THR A 320 -7.39 -8.37 5.55
N ALA A 321 -7.79 -8.07 6.78
CA ALA A 321 -9.20 -8.14 7.20
C ALA A 321 -10.13 -7.18 6.43
N PRO A 322 -9.84 -5.89 6.21
CA PRO A 322 -10.70 -5.01 5.44
C PRO A 322 -10.85 -5.46 3.98
N ALA A 323 -9.77 -5.94 3.36
CA ALA A 323 -9.81 -6.47 2.00
C ALA A 323 -10.69 -7.73 1.90
N SER A 324 -10.62 -8.61 2.90
CA SER A 324 -11.48 -9.81 2.97
C SER A 324 -12.96 -9.43 3.15
N ILE A 325 -13.28 -8.43 4.00
CA ILE A 325 -14.66 -7.92 4.13
C ILE A 325 -15.19 -7.43 2.79
N VAL A 326 -14.37 -6.70 2.02
CA VAL A 326 -14.77 -6.24 0.69
C VAL A 326 -14.99 -7.41 -0.26
N GLY A 327 -14.14 -8.43 -0.19
CA GLY A 327 -14.31 -9.67 -0.97
C GLY A 327 -15.63 -10.40 -0.64
N ASP A 328 -16.02 -10.48 0.63
CA ASP A 328 -17.25 -11.12 1.09
C ASP A 328 -18.51 -10.35 0.65
N VAL A 329 -18.43 -9.03 0.49
CA VAL A 329 -19.54 -8.15 0.08
C VAL A 329 -19.78 -8.19 -1.42
N ILE A 330 -18.74 -8.45 -2.22
CA ILE A 330 -18.81 -8.39 -3.68
C ILE A 330 -19.43 -9.67 -4.25
N LYS A 331 -20.51 -9.50 -5.01
CA LYS A 331 -21.03 -10.54 -5.92
C LYS A 331 -20.59 -10.20 -7.35
N GLY A 332 -20.09 -11.18 -8.07
CA GLY A 332 -19.55 -10.99 -9.42
C GLY A 332 -18.19 -10.25 -9.43
N ARG A 333 -17.90 -9.46 -10.47
CA ARG A 333 -16.57 -8.85 -10.67
C ARG A 333 -16.28 -7.62 -9.78
N GLY A 334 -17.28 -6.88 -9.33
CA GLY A 334 -17.21 -5.78 -8.34
C GLY A 334 -16.14 -4.70 -8.55
N GLY A 335 -15.64 -4.49 -9.77
CA GLY A 335 -14.47 -3.63 -10.02
C GLY A 335 -14.61 -2.20 -9.51
N LYS A 336 -15.80 -1.58 -9.65
CA LYS A 336 -16.08 -0.23 -9.11
C LYS A 336 -16.06 -0.20 -7.57
N VAL A 337 -16.52 -1.27 -6.92
CA VAL A 337 -16.54 -1.40 -5.46
C VAL A 337 -15.11 -1.52 -4.93
N ILE A 338 -14.27 -2.34 -5.58
CA ILE A 338 -12.83 -2.46 -5.26
C ILE A 338 -12.12 -1.12 -5.49
N ALA A 339 -12.43 -0.41 -6.57
CA ALA A 339 -11.83 0.89 -6.85
C ALA A 339 -12.11 1.91 -5.73
N ILE A 340 -13.34 2.00 -5.24
CA ILE A 340 -13.69 2.91 -4.11
C ILE A 340 -12.97 2.50 -2.83
N PHE A 341 -12.81 1.20 -2.57
CA PHE A 341 -12.02 0.72 -1.44
C PHE A 341 -10.55 1.18 -1.53
N GLN A 342 -9.93 1.08 -2.70
CA GLN A 342 -8.57 1.59 -2.92
C GLN A 342 -8.51 3.12 -2.80
N MET A 343 -9.50 3.84 -3.35
CA MET A 343 -9.60 5.29 -3.21
C MET A 343 -9.68 5.75 -1.75
N ALA A 344 -10.32 4.98 -0.87
CA ALA A 344 -10.34 5.28 0.56
C ALA A 344 -8.92 5.21 1.17
N GLY A 345 -8.10 4.24 0.76
CA GLY A 345 -6.69 4.18 1.14
C GLY A 345 -5.87 5.36 0.59
N ASP A 346 -6.07 5.68 -0.69
CA ASP A 346 -5.39 6.83 -1.33
C ASP A 346 -5.78 8.16 -0.65
N ALA A 347 -7.03 8.32 -0.21
CA ALA A 347 -7.45 9.50 0.55
C ALA A 347 -6.70 9.62 1.89
N GLY A 348 -6.47 8.50 2.60
CA GLY A 348 -5.65 8.47 3.81
C GLY A 348 -4.20 8.86 3.55
N LEU A 349 -3.62 8.37 2.44
CA LEU A 349 -2.29 8.74 1.98
C LEU A 349 -2.18 10.22 1.59
N MET A 350 -3.23 10.81 1.02
CA MET A 350 -3.23 12.22 0.60
C MET A 350 -3.41 13.18 1.77
N VAL A 351 -4.34 12.88 2.67
CA VAL A 351 -4.74 13.79 3.77
C VAL A 351 -3.84 13.61 5.00
N GLY A 352 -3.49 12.37 5.32
CA GLY A 352 -2.75 12.03 6.54
C GLY A 352 -1.46 12.82 6.75
N PRO A 353 -0.52 12.83 5.79
CA PRO A 353 0.75 13.55 5.96
C PRO A 353 0.60 15.06 6.19
N ILE A 354 -0.33 15.70 5.47
CA ILE A 354 -0.57 17.15 5.59
C ILE A 354 -1.13 17.48 6.96
N VAL A 355 -2.18 16.77 7.40
CA VAL A 355 -2.84 17.05 8.67
C VAL A 355 -1.93 16.74 9.85
N ILE A 356 -1.24 15.61 9.83
CA ILE A 356 -0.29 15.22 10.90
C ILE A 356 0.87 16.21 10.95
N GLY A 357 1.39 16.64 9.80
CA GLY A 357 2.43 17.67 9.72
C GLY A 357 1.96 19.00 10.33
N ALA A 358 0.78 19.48 9.95
CA ALA A 358 0.21 20.73 10.49
C ALA A 358 -0.03 20.65 12.01
N ILE A 359 -0.57 19.55 12.52
CA ILE A 359 -0.78 19.39 13.98
C ILE A 359 0.57 19.33 14.72
N SER A 360 1.60 18.72 14.14
CA SER A 360 2.92 18.68 14.76
C SER A 360 3.58 20.07 14.81
N ASP A 361 3.34 20.92 13.81
CA ASP A 361 3.85 22.30 13.79
C ASP A 361 3.08 23.21 14.77
N LEU A 362 1.74 23.06 14.85
CA LEU A 362 0.91 23.90 15.69
C LEU A 362 1.03 23.57 17.18
N TYR A 363 1.26 22.32 17.53
CA TYR A 363 1.26 21.84 18.90
C TYR A 363 2.55 21.07 19.25
N SER A 364 2.68 19.82 18.75
CA SER A 364 3.85 18.96 18.98
C SER A 364 3.73 17.64 18.20
N TYR A 365 4.85 16.92 18.09
CA TYR A 365 4.83 15.53 17.58
C TYR A 365 3.90 14.61 18.39
N ARG A 366 3.89 14.77 19.72
CA ARG A 366 3.01 13.98 20.61
C ARG A 366 1.53 14.26 20.37
N ALA A 367 1.14 15.53 20.09
CA ALA A 367 -0.21 15.87 19.72
C ALA A 367 -0.64 15.24 18.39
N ALA A 368 0.26 15.19 17.40
CA ALA A 368 0.02 14.51 16.11
C ALA A 368 -0.18 12.99 16.29
N PHE A 369 0.63 12.36 17.15
CA PHE A 369 0.44 10.94 17.51
C PHE A 369 -0.85 10.73 18.30
N GLY A 370 -1.18 11.63 19.23
CA GLY A 370 -2.44 11.62 20.01
C GLY A 370 -3.67 11.72 19.12
N LEU A 371 -3.66 12.61 18.11
CA LEU A 371 -4.72 12.69 17.09
C LEU A 371 -4.88 11.36 16.35
N SER A 372 -3.77 10.76 15.94
CA SER A 372 -3.81 9.46 15.27
C SER A 372 -4.37 8.36 16.18
N ALA A 373 -4.03 8.37 17.47
CA ALA A 373 -4.60 7.46 18.45
C ALA A 373 -6.12 7.68 18.61
N ALA A 374 -6.58 8.93 18.69
CA ALA A 374 -7.99 9.26 18.77
C ALA A 374 -8.78 8.77 17.55
N ILE A 375 -8.23 8.94 16.35
CA ILE A 375 -8.82 8.39 15.11
C ILE A 375 -8.93 6.85 15.18
N PHE A 376 -7.90 6.17 15.73
CA PHE A 376 -7.96 4.72 15.92
C PHE A 376 -8.95 4.27 16.98
N ILE A 377 -9.18 5.05 18.04
CA ILE A 377 -10.24 4.76 19.03
C ILE A 377 -11.60 4.81 18.34
N ILE A 378 -11.85 5.82 17.50
CA ILE A 378 -13.10 5.90 16.71
C ILE A 378 -13.22 4.68 15.79
N ALA A 379 -12.14 4.31 15.07
CA ALA A 379 -12.12 3.13 14.24
C ALA A 379 -12.44 1.87 15.03
N LEU A 380 -11.86 1.70 16.22
CA LEU A 380 -12.09 0.54 17.08
C LEU A 380 -13.56 0.44 17.50
N VAL A 381 -14.20 1.56 17.90
CA VAL A 381 -15.64 1.58 18.21
C VAL A 381 -16.49 1.14 17.01
N LEU A 382 -16.13 1.57 15.80
CA LEU A 382 -16.83 1.16 14.58
C LEU A 382 -16.61 -0.34 14.28
N VAL A 383 -15.40 -0.85 14.49
CA VAL A 383 -15.08 -2.27 14.27
C VAL A 383 -15.88 -3.19 15.18
N TYR A 384 -16.08 -2.80 16.45
CA TYR A 384 -16.94 -3.57 17.36
C TYR A 384 -18.39 -3.69 16.88
N GLN A 385 -18.83 -2.80 16.00
CA GLN A 385 -20.17 -2.80 15.41
C GLN A 385 -20.28 -3.54 14.08
N ILE A 386 -19.17 -4.11 13.55
CA ILE A 386 -19.22 -4.90 12.31
C ILE A 386 -19.94 -6.21 12.59
N PRO A 387 -21.01 -6.56 11.82
CA PRO A 387 -21.49 -7.93 11.80
C PRO A 387 -20.43 -8.83 11.16
N GLU A 388 -20.37 -10.11 11.56
CA GLU A 388 -19.47 -11.06 10.91
C GLU A 388 -19.92 -11.25 9.45
N THR A 389 -18.96 -11.11 8.51
CA THR A 389 -19.24 -11.22 7.07
C THR A 389 -18.83 -12.57 6.49
N ARG A 390 -18.09 -13.36 7.27
CA ARG A 390 -17.69 -14.70 6.86
C ARG A 390 -18.91 -15.51 6.48
N ASN A 391 -18.99 -15.99 5.24
CA ASN A 391 -19.94 -17.01 4.85
C ASN A 391 -19.58 -18.31 5.59
N VAL A 392 -20.28 -18.58 6.67
CA VAL A 392 -20.34 -19.95 7.22
C VAL A 392 -21.10 -20.72 6.16
N GLU A 393 -20.45 -21.58 5.38
CA GLU A 393 -21.16 -22.59 4.59
C GLU A 393 -22.14 -23.24 5.55
N GLU A 394 -23.44 -23.13 5.26
CA GLU A 394 -24.44 -23.97 5.92
C GLU A 394 -23.92 -25.39 5.80
N PRO A 395 -23.88 -26.18 6.91
CA PRO A 395 -23.44 -27.56 6.83
C PRO A 395 -24.31 -28.20 5.75
N GLN A 396 -23.68 -28.66 4.66
CA GLN A 396 -24.36 -29.43 3.62
C GLN A 396 -25.15 -30.49 4.35
N VAL A 397 -26.46 -30.37 4.29
CA VAL A 397 -27.38 -31.44 4.75
C VAL A 397 -26.95 -32.68 3.97
N LYS A 398 -26.12 -33.50 4.61
CA LYS A 398 -25.70 -34.76 4.09
C LYS A 398 -26.95 -35.52 3.76
N ASN A 399 -27.24 -35.66 2.47
CA ASN A 399 -28.03 -36.72 1.84
C ASN A 399 -28.96 -37.45 2.81
N LEU A 400 -30.17 -36.95 2.94
CA LEU A 400 -31.31 -37.87 3.20
C LEU A 400 -31.35 -38.78 1.98
N ARG A 401 -30.93 -40.03 2.14
CA ARG A 401 -31.21 -41.10 1.19
C ARG A 401 -32.70 -41.05 0.89
N PRO A 402 -33.11 -41.18 -0.38
CA PRO A 402 -34.51 -41.47 -0.67
C PRO A 402 -34.87 -42.75 0.11
N LEU A 403 -35.91 -42.68 0.91
CA LEU A 403 -36.55 -43.89 1.43
C LEU A 403 -37.00 -44.66 0.22
N ASP A 404 -36.49 -45.88 0.09
CA ASP A 404 -36.92 -46.85 -0.92
C ASP A 404 -38.45 -46.93 -0.92
N GLU A 405 -39.06 -46.59 -2.06
CA GLU A 405 -40.40 -47.06 -2.42
C GLU A 405 -40.29 -48.55 -2.74
N ASP A 406 -40.36 -49.38 -1.70
CA ASP A 406 -40.74 -50.77 -1.81
C ASP A 406 -42.02 -50.96 -0.98
N LEU A 407 -43.20 -50.84 -1.70
CA LEU A 407 -44.41 -51.57 -1.44
C LEU A 407 -45.40 -51.40 -2.62
#